data_e5f6516fc3bf043442e3adde4ec8f49d
#
_entry.id   e5f6516fc3bf043442e3adde4ec8f49d
#
_cell.length_a   1.000
_cell.length_b   1.000
_cell.length_c   1.000
_cell.angle_alpha   90.00
_cell.angle_beta   90.00
_cell.angle_gamma   90.00
#
_symmetry.space_group_name_H-M   'P 1'
#
loop_
_entity.id
_entity.type
_entity.pdbx_description
1 polymer ?
#
loop_
_entity_poly.entity_id
_entity_poly.type
_entity_poly.pdbx_seq_one_letter_code
_entity_poly.pdbx_strand_id
1 'polypeptide(L)'
;MAALAVLAKARGDDVSGCDVGCGARTAWLSSEGIKVFAGHDSTHLKGVDEVIVTPAVNVENPELKHAKNLGIRVRYRGEVLAELASARDTIAVCGSHGKTTTSTFIAKLLTALGEDTAWAIGGETGVMPVARAGNGPLVVEADESDGTLALYHAKTLVVNKCEYDHPDYFKSEADYFACFEKAKANADDVIDAQELDLSGWNLPVAGAHNKRNARAAIEVALRRGYDRAAIEAVLPGVLAELPDRRFELLAPGVYTDYAHHPTEMKNAIQMAREVCRGKLRVLFQPHRYSRTKALINDFPSAFADADETIICPTYAAFESPVEGGDEADLYAACRAAGINVYLSRSCEEAWTHAKLSSAEDDVVLLLGAGDIIALSPMVREGRVAQERRIYLGMGTNTWRSDLQCNEVYVKTEGPAGRPGAELGIPWMAGIPGTVGGWVKMNAGAFGHSISELILKVKVDGEWRDAEECGFGYRKSTIDGEIQDVILKPYARDLTAAQEFMARRAKFPPGTRGSVFKNPEGDFAGRLLEAAGAKELRVGGAYVWENHANVIVEGEGSRACDFLALARLMRQRVKLRLGVDLQPEVCGI
;
A
#
# COMPACT_ATOMS: atom_id res chain seq x y z
N MET A 1 6.82 -10.04 -18.54
CA MET A 1 6.99 -11.42 -19.09
C MET A 1 5.96 -11.73 -20.16
N ALA A 2 4.65 -11.61 -19.88
CA ALA A 2 3.60 -12.00 -20.84
C ALA A 2 3.74 -11.38 -22.25
N ALA A 3 4.00 -10.08 -22.32
CA ALA A 3 4.22 -9.41 -23.62
C ALA A 3 5.41 -9.98 -24.40
N LEU A 4 6.51 -10.24 -23.71
CA LEU A 4 7.69 -10.84 -24.33
C LEU A 4 7.40 -12.25 -24.86
N ALA A 5 6.64 -13.06 -24.12
CA ALA A 5 6.26 -14.40 -24.52
C ALA A 5 5.46 -14.40 -25.85
N VAL A 6 4.51 -13.46 -26.00
CA VAL A 6 3.73 -13.29 -27.24
C VAL A 6 4.61 -12.88 -28.43
N LEU A 7 5.53 -11.94 -28.22
CA LEU A 7 6.45 -11.50 -29.27
C LEU A 7 7.44 -12.61 -29.66
N ALA A 8 7.99 -13.35 -28.72
CA ALA A 8 8.88 -14.48 -28.98
C ALA A 8 8.18 -15.59 -29.77
N LYS A 9 6.96 -15.95 -29.38
CA LYS A 9 6.14 -16.91 -30.13
C LYS A 9 5.85 -16.44 -31.55
N ALA A 10 5.53 -15.15 -31.73
CA ALA A 10 5.30 -14.59 -33.06
C ALA A 10 6.56 -14.60 -33.94
N ARG A 11 7.75 -14.57 -33.33
CA ARG A 11 9.04 -14.77 -34.04
C ARG A 11 9.26 -16.22 -34.49
N GLY A 12 8.50 -17.16 -33.94
CA GLY A 12 8.60 -18.59 -34.25
C GLY A 12 9.27 -19.43 -33.16
N ASP A 13 9.54 -18.86 -31.99
CA ASP A 13 10.08 -19.61 -30.86
C ASP A 13 9.01 -20.52 -30.26
N ASP A 14 9.41 -21.68 -29.73
CA ASP A 14 8.57 -22.52 -28.89
C ASP A 14 8.64 -21.99 -27.43
N VAL A 15 7.55 -21.38 -26.98
CA VAL A 15 7.51 -20.62 -25.72
C VAL A 15 6.64 -21.31 -24.69
N SER A 16 7.21 -21.52 -23.51
CA SER A 16 6.47 -21.89 -22.31
C SER A 16 6.89 -21.00 -21.13
N GLY A 17 6.13 -21.02 -20.05
CA GLY A 17 6.42 -20.25 -18.85
C GLY A 17 5.83 -20.88 -17.61
N CYS A 18 6.14 -20.29 -16.44
CA CYS A 18 5.59 -20.68 -15.16
C CYS A 18 5.27 -19.45 -14.30
N ASP A 19 4.30 -19.57 -13.44
CA ASP A 19 3.92 -18.55 -12.45
C ASP A 19 3.39 -19.23 -11.18
N VAL A 20 3.62 -18.62 -10.03
CA VAL A 20 3.08 -19.12 -8.73
C VAL A 20 1.57 -18.98 -8.65
N GLY A 21 0.98 -18.01 -9.39
CA GLY A 21 -0.45 -17.71 -9.42
C GLY A 21 -1.10 -18.01 -10.77
N CYS A 22 -2.26 -18.67 -10.77
CA CYS A 22 -3.11 -18.78 -11.95
C CYS A 22 -4.14 -17.64 -11.90
N GLY A 23 -4.09 -16.72 -12.85
CA GLY A 23 -4.97 -15.57 -12.95
C GLY A 23 -5.37 -15.23 -14.38
N ALA A 24 -6.04 -14.12 -14.60
CA ALA A 24 -6.51 -13.68 -15.92
C ALA A 24 -5.36 -13.60 -16.96
N ARG A 25 -4.16 -13.18 -16.55
CA ARG A 25 -3.00 -13.06 -17.42
C ARG A 25 -2.45 -14.41 -17.88
N THR A 26 -2.40 -15.42 -17.01
CA THR A 26 -1.99 -16.78 -17.39
C THR A 26 -3.03 -17.47 -18.26
N ALA A 27 -4.32 -17.23 -18.00
CA ALA A 27 -5.42 -17.71 -18.82
C ALA A 27 -5.36 -17.08 -20.24
N TRP A 28 -5.09 -15.77 -20.34
CA TRP A 28 -4.89 -15.10 -21.63
C TRP A 28 -3.69 -15.68 -22.39
N LEU A 29 -2.53 -15.89 -21.77
CA LEU A 29 -1.38 -16.54 -22.42
C LEU A 29 -1.73 -17.93 -22.95
N SER A 30 -2.52 -18.69 -22.20
CA SER A 30 -3.01 -19.99 -22.64
C SER A 30 -3.93 -19.89 -23.86
N SER A 31 -4.78 -18.85 -23.96
CA SER A 31 -5.59 -18.59 -25.15
C SER A 31 -4.76 -18.16 -26.36
N GLU A 32 -3.61 -17.51 -26.12
CA GLU A 32 -2.59 -17.24 -27.16
C GLU A 32 -1.78 -18.49 -27.53
N GLY A 33 -2.09 -19.66 -26.95
CA GLY A 33 -1.42 -20.93 -27.22
C GLY A 33 -0.01 -21.03 -26.62
N ILE A 34 0.26 -20.31 -25.54
CA ILE A 34 1.50 -20.38 -24.75
C ILE A 34 1.23 -21.20 -23.50
N LYS A 35 1.98 -22.28 -23.32
CA LYS A 35 1.82 -23.15 -22.15
C LYS A 35 2.37 -22.49 -20.90
N VAL A 36 1.52 -22.36 -19.87
CA VAL A 36 1.92 -21.80 -18.58
C VAL A 36 1.72 -22.87 -17.49
N PHE A 37 2.78 -23.17 -16.75
CA PHE A 37 2.75 -24.10 -15.63
C PHE A 37 2.44 -23.37 -14.32
N ALA A 38 1.72 -24.02 -13.42
CA ALA A 38 1.49 -23.51 -12.07
C ALA A 38 2.67 -23.88 -11.16
N GLY A 39 3.21 -22.87 -10.44
CA GLY A 39 4.39 -23.06 -9.59
C GLY A 39 5.69 -23.17 -10.36
N HIS A 40 6.78 -23.40 -9.62
CA HIS A 40 8.13 -23.50 -10.15
C HIS A 40 8.69 -24.90 -9.90
N ASP A 41 9.06 -25.62 -10.98
CA ASP A 41 9.62 -26.96 -10.93
C ASP A 41 10.71 -27.14 -11.99
N SER A 42 11.80 -27.78 -11.64
CA SER A 42 12.94 -28.04 -12.53
C SER A 42 12.56 -28.88 -13.77
N THR A 43 11.49 -29.66 -13.69
CA THR A 43 11.00 -30.46 -14.83
C THR A 43 10.44 -29.61 -15.97
N HIS A 44 10.08 -28.34 -15.73
CA HIS A 44 9.64 -27.42 -16.75
C HIS A 44 10.75 -27.05 -17.74
N LEU A 45 12.03 -27.26 -17.38
CA LEU A 45 13.19 -26.96 -18.21
C LEU A 45 13.57 -28.06 -19.20
N LYS A 46 12.80 -29.13 -19.29
CA LYS A 46 13.11 -30.21 -20.23
C LYS A 46 12.97 -29.75 -21.69
N GLY A 47 14.10 -29.74 -22.42
CA GLY A 47 14.14 -29.28 -23.80
C GLY A 47 14.14 -27.76 -23.97
N VAL A 48 14.43 -27.01 -22.93
CA VAL A 48 14.54 -25.54 -22.95
C VAL A 48 15.98 -25.15 -23.26
N ASP A 49 16.16 -24.29 -24.28
CA ASP A 49 17.46 -23.78 -24.70
C ASP A 49 17.87 -22.50 -23.96
N GLU A 50 16.88 -21.68 -23.57
CA GLU A 50 17.11 -20.39 -22.90
C GLU A 50 16.01 -20.11 -21.86
N VAL A 51 16.41 -19.60 -20.70
CA VAL A 51 15.50 -19.17 -19.61
C VAL A 51 15.53 -17.65 -19.52
N ILE A 52 14.36 -17.03 -19.55
CA ILE A 52 14.21 -15.58 -19.43
C ILE A 52 13.53 -15.28 -18.08
N VAL A 53 14.16 -14.42 -17.28
CA VAL A 53 13.70 -14.07 -15.93
C VAL A 53 13.51 -12.56 -15.77
N THR A 54 12.76 -12.17 -14.72
CA THR A 54 12.72 -10.78 -14.25
C THR A 54 13.66 -10.60 -13.04
N PRO A 55 14.12 -9.38 -12.73
CA PRO A 55 14.88 -9.11 -11.52
C PRO A 55 14.16 -9.51 -10.21
N ALA A 56 12.83 -9.61 -10.24
CA ALA A 56 12.01 -9.99 -9.09
C ALA A 56 12.10 -11.50 -8.75
N VAL A 57 12.64 -12.34 -9.63
CA VAL A 57 12.79 -13.78 -9.36
C VAL A 57 13.89 -14.01 -8.34
N ASN A 58 13.54 -14.67 -7.23
CA ASN A 58 14.49 -15.00 -6.19
C ASN A 58 15.60 -15.92 -6.72
N VAL A 59 16.85 -15.66 -6.33
CA VAL A 59 18.03 -16.48 -6.69
C VAL A 59 17.90 -17.95 -6.25
N GLU A 60 17.06 -18.22 -5.25
CA GLU A 60 16.74 -19.55 -4.74
C GLU A 60 15.68 -20.29 -5.57
N ASN A 61 15.11 -19.67 -6.61
CA ASN A 61 14.12 -20.29 -7.47
C ASN A 61 14.65 -21.63 -8.05
N PRO A 62 13.92 -22.76 -7.92
CA PRO A 62 14.40 -24.08 -8.31
C PRO A 62 14.71 -24.20 -9.80
N GLU A 63 13.93 -23.55 -10.67
CA GLU A 63 14.18 -23.54 -12.12
C GLU A 63 15.45 -22.76 -12.44
N LEU A 64 15.64 -21.57 -11.84
CA LEU A 64 16.84 -20.76 -12.05
C LEU A 64 18.10 -21.49 -11.61
N LYS A 65 18.08 -22.16 -10.45
CA LYS A 65 19.19 -23.02 -9.98
C LYS A 65 19.45 -24.17 -10.93
N HIS A 66 18.39 -24.85 -11.38
CA HIS A 66 18.52 -26.00 -12.27
C HIS A 66 19.04 -25.59 -13.66
N ALA A 67 18.55 -24.47 -14.20
CA ALA A 67 19.07 -23.90 -15.46
C ALA A 67 20.58 -23.64 -15.39
N LYS A 68 21.04 -22.99 -14.31
CA LYS A 68 22.49 -22.75 -14.08
C LYS A 68 23.29 -24.04 -14.00
N ASN A 69 22.77 -25.07 -13.31
CA ASN A 69 23.44 -26.36 -13.17
C ASN A 69 23.56 -27.13 -14.51
N LEU A 70 22.57 -26.97 -15.38
CA LEU A 70 22.56 -27.57 -16.72
C LEU A 70 23.34 -26.75 -17.76
N GLY A 71 23.81 -25.53 -17.40
CA GLY A 71 24.45 -24.62 -18.35
C GLY A 71 23.48 -23.99 -19.34
N ILE A 72 22.17 -24.02 -19.07
CA ILE A 72 21.16 -23.34 -19.90
C ILE A 72 21.38 -21.84 -19.77
N ARG A 73 21.34 -21.14 -20.91
CA ARG A 73 21.50 -19.69 -20.95
C ARG A 73 20.37 -19.01 -20.19
N VAL A 74 20.72 -18.12 -19.24
CA VAL A 74 19.76 -17.32 -18.47
C VAL A 74 19.94 -15.85 -18.84
N ARG A 75 18.84 -15.18 -19.21
CA ARG A 75 18.83 -13.76 -19.58
C ARG A 75 17.72 -13.00 -18.83
N TYR A 76 17.93 -11.70 -18.71
CA TYR A 76 16.88 -10.83 -18.15
C TYR A 76 15.89 -10.36 -19.21
N ARG A 77 14.63 -10.17 -18.80
CA ARG A 77 13.51 -9.73 -19.66
C ARG A 77 13.88 -8.49 -20.49
N GLY A 78 14.48 -7.48 -19.88
CA GLY A 78 14.82 -6.21 -20.53
C GLY A 78 15.84 -6.38 -21.64
N GLU A 79 16.85 -7.25 -21.45
CA GLU A 79 17.85 -7.55 -22.49
C GLU A 79 17.22 -8.18 -23.74
N VAL A 80 16.33 -9.17 -23.53
CA VAL A 80 15.68 -9.88 -24.63
C VAL A 80 14.68 -8.98 -25.35
N LEU A 81 13.94 -8.14 -24.61
CA LEU A 81 13.01 -7.18 -25.20
C LEU A 81 13.75 -6.12 -26.01
N ALA A 82 14.88 -5.60 -25.51
CA ALA A 82 15.72 -4.64 -26.24
C ALA A 82 16.29 -5.24 -27.53
N GLU A 83 16.73 -6.50 -27.52
CA GLU A 83 17.19 -7.22 -28.70
C GLU A 83 16.09 -7.37 -29.74
N LEU A 84 14.89 -7.83 -29.34
CA LEU A 84 13.73 -7.96 -30.23
C LEU A 84 13.31 -6.61 -30.80
N ALA A 85 13.34 -5.57 -30.00
CA ALA A 85 13.02 -4.21 -30.41
C ALA A 85 14.02 -3.67 -31.43
N SER A 86 15.32 -3.89 -31.20
CA SER A 86 16.38 -3.40 -32.08
C SER A 86 16.40 -4.08 -33.46
N ALA A 87 15.75 -5.24 -33.61
CA ALA A 87 15.68 -5.98 -34.88
C ALA A 87 14.51 -5.54 -35.80
N ARG A 88 13.70 -4.55 -35.39
CA ARG A 88 12.47 -4.13 -36.08
C ARG A 88 12.36 -2.61 -36.19
N ASP A 89 11.40 -2.15 -37.02
CA ASP A 89 10.91 -0.75 -36.97
C ASP A 89 10.23 -0.51 -35.61
N THR A 90 10.98 -0.03 -34.64
CA THR A 90 10.53 0.08 -33.24
C THR A 90 10.38 1.52 -32.82
N ILE A 91 9.26 1.78 -32.15
CA ILE A 91 8.96 3.00 -31.41
C ILE A 91 9.07 2.64 -29.92
N ALA A 92 10.14 3.07 -29.27
CA ALA A 92 10.37 2.84 -27.84
C ALA A 92 9.91 4.06 -27.04
N VAL A 93 9.15 3.83 -25.97
CA VAL A 93 8.64 4.89 -25.09
C VAL A 93 9.28 4.75 -23.72
N CYS A 94 10.04 5.75 -23.30
CA CYS A 94 10.72 5.81 -22.00
C CYS A 94 10.34 7.05 -21.19
N GLY A 95 10.88 7.17 -19.97
CA GLY A 95 10.63 8.25 -19.02
C GLY A 95 10.07 7.74 -17.70
N SER A 96 10.23 8.49 -16.62
CA SER A 96 9.75 8.08 -15.31
C SER A 96 8.22 7.96 -15.29
N HIS A 97 7.51 8.81 -16.03
CA HIS A 97 6.05 8.90 -16.02
C HIS A 97 5.44 8.85 -17.43
N GLY A 98 4.22 8.30 -17.53
CA GLY A 98 3.42 8.33 -18.75
C GLY A 98 3.74 7.25 -19.80
N LYS A 99 4.72 6.37 -19.58
CA LYS A 99 5.13 5.30 -20.52
C LYS A 99 3.94 4.50 -21.05
N THR A 100 3.18 3.87 -20.17
CA THR A 100 2.02 3.01 -20.51
C THR A 100 0.97 3.76 -21.33
N THR A 101 0.60 4.97 -20.89
CA THR A 101 -0.41 5.78 -21.56
C THR A 101 0.05 6.20 -22.96
N THR A 102 1.29 6.68 -23.09
CA THR A 102 1.86 7.08 -24.37
C THR A 102 1.97 5.90 -25.34
N SER A 103 2.50 4.76 -24.88
CA SER A 103 2.59 3.54 -25.69
C SER A 103 1.22 3.05 -26.16
N THR A 104 0.21 3.10 -25.27
CA THR A 104 -1.17 2.76 -25.61
C THR A 104 -1.74 3.68 -26.68
N PHE A 105 -1.56 5.00 -26.52
CA PHE A 105 -2.04 5.97 -27.52
C PHE A 105 -1.35 5.80 -28.87
N ILE A 106 -0.03 5.57 -28.90
CA ILE A 106 0.72 5.32 -30.14
C ILE A 106 0.19 4.04 -30.82
N ALA A 107 0.08 2.93 -30.07
CA ALA A 107 -0.39 1.66 -30.62
C ALA A 107 -1.82 1.76 -31.17
N LYS A 108 -2.75 2.38 -30.44
CA LYS A 108 -4.13 2.64 -30.88
C LYS A 108 -4.17 3.56 -32.09
N LEU A 109 -3.40 4.63 -32.11
CA LEU A 109 -3.38 5.62 -33.18
C LEU A 109 -2.88 5.01 -34.50
N LEU A 110 -1.72 4.34 -34.49
CA LEU A 110 -1.16 3.73 -35.67
C LEU A 110 -2.06 2.61 -36.22
N THR A 111 -2.67 1.81 -35.32
CA THR A 111 -3.65 0.79 -35.71
C THR A 111 -4.90 1.42 -36.36
N ALA A 112 -5.42 2.52 -35.81
CA ALA A 112 -6.56 3.24 -36.37
C ALA A 112 -6.25 3.91 -37.72
N LEU A 113 -4.97 4.25 -37.94
CA LEU A 113 -4.46 4.76 -39.23
C LEU A 113 -4.15 3.65 -40.24
N GLY A 114 -4.41 2.37 -39.90
CA GLY A 114 -4.33 1.23 -40.79
C GLY A 114 -3.02 0.44 -40.75
N GLU A 115 -2.10 0.72 -39.81
CA GLU A 115 -0.89 -0.07 -39.65
C GLU A 115 -1.17 -1.41 -38.92
N ASP A 116 -0.47 -2.47 -39.31
CA ASP A 116 -0.48 -3.75 -38.59
C ASP A 116 0.48 -3.68 -37.40
N THR A 117 0.17 -2.78 -36.44
CA THR A 117 1.02 -2.43 -35.31
C THR A 117 1.19 -3.59 -34.35
N ALA A 118 2.43 -3.95 -34.03
CA ALA A 118 2.77 -4.80 -32.89
C ALA A 118 3.01 -3.95 -31.65
N TRP A 119 2.78 -4.53 -30.47
CA TRP A 119 3.13 -3.82 -29.22
C TRP A 119 3.49 -4.74 -28.08
N ALA A 120 4.30 -4.22 -27.13
CA ALA A 120 4.61 -4.79 -25.82
C ALA A 120 4.54 -3.68 -24.77
N ILE A 121 3.47 -3.66 -24.01
CA ILE A 121 3.18 -2.63 -22.99
C ILE A 121 3.30 -3.27 -21.61
N GLY A 122 4.01 -2.62 -20.69
CA GLY A 122 4.34 -3.19 -19.37
C GLY A 122 3.20 -3.17 -18.39
N GLY A 123 2.35 -2.14 -18.43
CA GLY A 123 1.21 -1.95 -17.55
C GLY A 123 -0.06 -2.69 -18.00
N GLU A 124 -1.04 -2.77 -17.13
CA GLU A 124 -2.39 -3.18 -17.49
C GLU A 124 -3.06 -2.04 -18.27
N THR A 125 -3.70 -2.39 -19.37
CA THR A 125 -4.30 -1.39 -20.26
C THR A 125 -5.83 -1.43 -20.23
N GLY A 126 -6.44 -2.59 -19.92
CA GLY A 126 -7.88 -2.83 -19.93
C GLY A 126 -8.59 -2.56 -21.24
N VAL A 127 -8.10 -1.54 -21.95
CA VAL A 127 -8.63 -1.09 -23.25
C VAL A 127 -8.07 -1.87 -24.44
N MET A 128 -6.99 -2.63 -24.24
CA MET A 128 -6.36 -3.48 -25.25
C MET A 128 -5.46 -4.53 -24.56
N PRO A 129 -5.14 -5.67 -25.21
CA PRO A 129 -4.18 -6.64 -24.67
C PRO A 129 -2.81 -5.98 -24.40
N VAL A 130 -2.08 -6.45 -23.39
CA VAL A 130 -0.72 -5.95 -23.05
C VAL A 130 0.30 -6.20 -24.16
N ALA A 131 0.01 -7.11 -25.09
CA ALA A 131 0.82 -7.35 -26.26
C ALA A 131 -0.03 -7.78 -27.45
N ARG A 132 0.47 -7.48 -28.63
CA ARG A 132 -0.03 -7.96 -29.93
C ARG A 132 1.14 -8.21 -30.85
N ALA A 133 1.09 -9.33 -31.54
CA ALA A 133 1.93 -9.56 -32.70
C ALA A 133 1.37 -8.81 -33.92
N GLY A 134 2.24 -8.28 -34.77
CA GLY A 134 1.91 -7.60 -36.03
C GLY A 134 3.15 -7.47 -36.90
N ASN A 135 2.99 -7.23 -38.20
CA ASN A 135 4.10 -7.10 -39.14
C ASN A 135 4.56 -5.65 -39.36
N GLY A 136 3.81 -4.68 -38.85
CA GLY A 136 4.14 -3.26 -38.88
C GLY A 136 5.10 -2.84 -37.79
N PRO A 137 5.08 -1.56 -37.37
CA PRO A 137 5.96 -1.05 -36.32
C PRO A 137 5.69 -1.74 -35.00
N LEU A 138 6.74 -1.88 -34.19
CA LEU A 138 6.66 -2.40 -32.83
C LEU A 138 6.68 -1.24 -31.82
N VAL A 139 5.62 -1.06 -31.06
CA VAL A 139 5.58 -0.11 -29.97
C VAL A 139 5.96 -0.82 -28.67
N VAL A 140 7.02 -0.36 -27.99
CA VAL A 140 7.48 -0.95 -26.75
C VAL A 140 7.52 0.08 -25.61
N GLU A 141 7.07 -0.32 -24.44
CA GLU A 141 7.35 0.39 -23.21
C GLU A 141 8.77 0.00 -22.73
N ALA A 142 9.71 0.93 -22.89
CA ALA A 142 11.11 0.75 -22.51
C ALA A 142 11.32 1.23 -21.07
N ASP A 143 11.46 0.26 -20.17
CA ASP A 143 11.58 0.51 -18.73
C ASP A 143 13.04 0.83 -18.36
N GLU A 144 13.25 1.90 -17.60
CA GLU A 144 14.56 2.34 -17.12
C GLU A 144 14.97 1.66 -15.81
N SER A 145 14.02 1.06 -15.07
CA SER A 145 14.19 0.65 -13.67
C SER A 145 15.35 -0.33 -13.40
N ASP A 146 15.76 -1.09 -14.40
CA ASP A 146 16.86 -2.06 -14.35
C ASP A 146 18.04 -1.69 -15.27
N GLY A 147 18.06 -0.45 -15.78
CA GLY A 147 19.12 0.07 -16.65
C GLY A 147 19.06 -0.49 -18.09
N THR A 148 18.15 -1.40 -18.43
CA THR A 148 18.08 -2.03 -19.77
C THR A 148 17.62 -1.07 -20.86
N LEU A 149 17.03 0.08 -20.49
CA LEU A 149 16.74 1.17 -21.44
C LEU A 149 17.97 1.53 -22.30
N ALA A 150 19.16 1.54 -21.71
CA ALA A 150 20.42 1.85 -22.42
C ALA A 150 20.79 0.84 -23.53
N LEU A 151 20.10 -0.29 -23.63
CA LEU A 151 20.35 -1.34 -24.65
C LEU A 151 19.47 -1.19 -25.90
N TYR A 152 18.48 -0.30 -25.87
CA TYR A 152 17.57 -0.12 -27.00
C TYR A 152 18.23 0.64 -28.15
N HIS A 153 18.07 0.11 -29.36
CA HIS A 153 18.37 0.77 -30.62
C HIS A 153 17.03 0.93 -31.37
N ALA A 154 16.28 1.95 -30.99
CA ALA A 154 14.95 2.20 -31.55
C ALA A 154 15.03 3.09 -32.79
N LYS A 155 14.15 2.88 -33.77
CA LYS A 155 13.99 3.80 -34.90
C LYS A 155 13.45 5.15 -34.42
N THR A 156 12.51 5.13 -33.47
CA THR A 156 12.01 6.34 -32.80
C THR A 156 12.01 6.11 -31.31
N LEU A 157 12.67 6.97 -30.54
CA LEU A 157 12.60 7.00 -29.09
C LEU A 157 11.73 8.18 -28.65
N VAL A 158 10.64 7.88 -27.96
CA VAL A 158 9.79 8.88 -27.30
C VAL A 158 10.20 9.00 -25.84
N VAL A 159 10.68 10.18 -25.47
CA VAL A 159 11.12 10.49 -24.11
C VAL A 159 10.03 11.30 -23.42
N ASN A 160 9.36 10.69 -22.45
CA ASN A 160 8.40 11.37 -21.58
C ASN A 160 9.13 12.16 -20.46
N LYS A 161 8.37 12.61 -19.45
CA LYS A 161 8.96 13.30 -18.31
C LYS A 161 9.95 12.38 -17.58
N CYS A 162 11.19 12.84 -17.42
CA CYS A 162 12.24 12.16 -16.68
C CYS A 162 12.47 12.89 -15.35
N GLU A 163 12.30 12.16 -14.26
CA GLU A 163 12.63 12.57 -12.88
C GLU A 163 13.40 11.41 -12.23
N TYR A 164 14.31 11.71 -11.33
CA TYR A 164 15.08 10.66 -10.66
C TYR A 164 14.16 9.71 -9.89
N ASP A 165 14.21 8.44 -10.24
CA ASP A 165 13.49 7.34 -9.59
C ASP A 165 14.42 6.10 -9.50
N HIS A 166 13.96 5.04 -8.89
CA HIS A 166 14.69 3.77 -8.74
C HIS A 166 16.04 3.88 -8.02
N PRO A 167 16.09 4.48 -6.80
CA PRO A 167 17.32 4.58 -6.02
C PRO A 167 17.84 3.22 -5.53
N ASP A 168 17.03 2.16 -5.65
CA ASP A 168 17.40 0.77 -5.42
C ASP A 168 18.37 0.23 -6.48
N TYR A 169 18.27 0.71 -7.71
CA TYR A 169 19.15 0.33 -8.82
C TYR A 169 20.22 1.39 -9.10
N PHE A 170 19.83 2.65 -9.31
CA PHE A 170 20.75 3.74 -9.62
C PHE A 170 21.33 4.37 -8.36
N LYS A 171 22.68 4.37 -8.26
CA LYS A 171 23.39 4.90 -7.09
C LYS A 171 23.44 6.42 -7.04
N SER A 172 23.22 7.07 -8.17
CA SER A 172 23.20 8.52 -8.29
C SER A 172 22.21 8.97 -9.36
N GLU A 173 21.77 10.23 -9.23
CA GLU A 173 20.96 10.90 -10.25
C GLU A 173 21.70 10.97 -11.61
N ALA A 174 23.03 11.17 -11.58
CA ALA A 174 23.84 11.19 -12.79
C ALA A 174 23.83 9.83 -13.53
N ASP A 175 23.91 8.70 -12.81
CA ASP A 175 23.84 7.37 -13.42
C ASP A 175 22.46 7.12 -14.04
N TYR A 176 21.40 7.60 -13.37
CA TYR A 176 20.04 7.51 -13.88
C TYR A 176 19.88 8.25 -15.20
N PHE A 177 20.23 9.52 -15.26
CA PHE A 177 20.14 10.31 -16.51
C PHE A 177 21.10 9.83 -17.60
N ALA A 178 22.26 9.31 -17.25
CA ALA A 178 23.19 8.71 -18.23
C ALA A 178 22.56 7.52 -18.97
N CYS A 179 21.64 6.76 -18.35
CA CYS A 179 20.89 5.69 -18.99
C CYS A 179 20.01 6.23 -20.13
N PHE A 180 19.31 7.35 -19.91
CA PHE A 180 18.48 8.01 -20.94
C PHE A 180 19.33 8.61 -22.06
N GLU A 181 20.44 9.27 -21.73
CA GLU A 181 21.33 9.86 -22.75
C GLU A 181 21.92 8.78 -23.65
N LYS A 182 22.25 7.60 -23.11
CA LYS A 182 22.70 6.48 -23.91
C LYS A 182 21.60 5.94 -24.83
N ALA A 183 20.36 5.84 -24.35
CA ALA A 183 19.23 5.43 -25.18
C ALA A 183 18.95 6.44 -26.30
N LYS A 184 19.03 7.75 -26.00
CA LYS A 184 18.90 8.83 -27.02
C LYS A 184 19.99 8.72 -28.09
N ALA A 185 21.23 8.46 -27.67
CA ALA A 185 22.37 8.31 -28.60
C ALA A 185 22.26 7.06 -29.49
N ASN A 186 21.55 6.02 -29.05
CA ASN A 186 21.33 4.79 -29.79
C ASN A 186 20.11 4.83 -30.73
N ALA A 187 19.24 5.83 -30.62
CA ALA A 187 18.03 5.95 -31.44
C ALA A 187 18.31 6.72 -32.73
N ASP A 188 17.62 6.34 -33.84
CA ASP A 188 17.72 7.05 -35.13
C ASP A 188 17.01 8.41 -35.07
N ASP A 189 15.89 8.49 -34.29
CA ASP A 189 15.09 9.69 -34.13
C ASP A 189 14.60 9.79 -32.68
N VAL A 190 14.59 11.01 -32.12
CA VAL A 190 14.17 11.27 -30.72
C VAL A 190 13.05 12.30 -30.68
N ILE A 191 11.99 11.97 -29.96
CA ILE A 191 10.88 12.87 -29.64
C ILE A 191 10.90 13.15 -28.15
N ASP A 192 11.22 14.39 -27.74
CA ASP A 192 11.03 14.83 -26.36
C ASP A 192 9.60 15.33 -26.18
N ALA A 193 8.81 14.56 -25.43
CA ALA A 193 7.40 14.90 -25.19
C ALA A 193 7.22 16.20 -24.39
N GLN A 194 8.24 16.64 -23.65
CA GLN A 194 8.17 17.88 -22.84
C GLN A 194 8.32 19.14 -23.71
N GLU A 195 8.97 19.02 -24.87
CA GLU A 195 9.21 20.13 -25.78
C GLU A 195 8.07 20.33 -26.81
N LEU A 196 7.11 19.40 -26.86
CA LEU A 196 6.03 19.46 -27.84
C LEU A 196 5.00 20.54 -27.51
N ASP A 197 4.68 21.37 -28.52
CA ASP A 197 3.57 22.33 -28.43
C ASP A 197 2.22 21.61 -28.46
N LEU A 198 1.37 21.89 -27.47
CA LEU A 198 0.02 21.33 -27.34
C LEU A 198 -1.02 22.17 -28.12
N SER A 199 -0.66 23.37 -28.55
CA SER A 199 -1.59 24.27 -29.23
C SER A 199 -2.06 23.72 -30.57
N GLY A 200 -3.26 24.08 -30.96
CA GLY A 200 -3.82 23.72 -32.25
C GLY A 200 -4.34 22.28 -32.37
N TRP A 201 -4.25 21.43 -31.36
CA TRP A 201 -4.82 20.09 -31.33
C TRP A 201 -6.01 20.00 -30.37
N ASN A 202 -7.12 19.42 -30.82
CA ASN A 202 -8.23 19.09 -29.94
C ASN A 202 -7.92 17.75 -29.23
N LEU A 203 -7.55 17.82 -27.94
CA LEU A 203 -7.17 16.65 -27.15
C LEU A 203 -8.23 16.38 -26.07
N PRO A 204 -9.31 15.64 -26.37
CA PRO A 204 -10.42 15.37 -25.47
C PRO A 204 -10.06 14.32 -24.40
N VAL A 205 -8.97 14.54 -23.69
CA VAL A 205 -8.48 13.68 -22.61
C VAL A 205 -8.20 14.53 -21.38
N ALA A 206 -8.59 14.02 -20.20
CA ALA A 206 -8.41 14.73 -18.94
C ALA A 206 -6.93 14.78 -18.52
N GLY A 207 -6.53 15.87 -17.87
CA GLY A 207 -5.20 16.10 -17.33
C GLY A 207 -4.15 16.55 -18.33
N ALA A 208 -3.38 17.58 -17.94
CA ALA A 208 -2.35 18.16 -18.79
C ALA A 208 -1.27 17.15 -19.23
N HIS A 209 -0.91 16.23 -18.34
CA HIS A 209 0.06 15.17 -18.64
C HIS A 209 -0.47 14.19 -19.69
N ASN A 210 -1.77 13.81 -19.67
CA ASN A 210 -2.37 12.94 -20.69
C ASN A 210 -2.48 13.65 -22.04
N LYS A 211 -2.76 14.95 -22.06
CA LYS A 211 -2.69 15.77 -23.29
C LYS A 211 -1.29 15.75 -23.90
N ARG A 212 -0.25 15.78 -23.05
CA ARG A 212 1.15 15.67 -23.49
C ARG A 212 1.46 14.26 -24.03
N ASN A 213 0.99 13.21 -23.35
CA ASN A 213 1.12 11.84 -23.83
C ASN A 213 0.43 11.64 -25.19
N ALA A 214 -0.78 12.19 -25.38
CA ALA A 214 -1.49 12.19 -26.64
C ALA A 214 -0.75 12.96 -27.74
N ARG A 215 -0.19 14.12 -27.40
CA ARG A 215 0.59 14.92 -28.35
C ARG A 215 1.86 14.19 -28.83
N ALA A 216 2.50 13.44 -27.93
CA ALA A 216 3.64 12.59 -28.30
C ALA A 216 3.23 11.50 -29.31
N ALA A 217 2.06 10.86 -29.11
CA ALA A 217 1.54 9.88 -30.06
C ALA A 217 1.23 10.51 -31.43
N ILE A 218 0.67 11.71 -31.45
CA ILE A 218 0.44 12.48 -32.67
C ILE A 218 1.77 12.77 -33.39
N GLU A 219 2.81 13.20 -32.67
CA GLU A 219 4.13 13.48 -33.23
C GLU A 219 4.72 12.26 -33.91
N VAL A 220 4.60 11.08 -33.28
CA VAL A 220 5.00 9.81 -33.92
C VAL A 220 4.29 9.60 -35.26
N ALA A 221 2.97 9.79 -35.31
CA ALA A 221 2.20 9.62 -36.53
C ALA A 221 2.60 10.64 -37.62
N LEU A 222 2.83 11.91 -37.25
CA LEU A 222 3.31 12.96 -38.17
C LEU A 222 4.69 12.59 -38.76
N ARG A 223 5.64 12.15 -37.94
CA ARG A 223 6.98 11.74 -38.41
C ARG A 223 6.96 10.47 -39.27
N ARG A 224 5.91 9.65 -39.14
CA ARG A 224 5.66 8.52 -40.01
C ARG A 224 4.98 8.90 -41.34
N GLY A 225 4.66 10.19 -41.52
CA GLY A 225 4.14 10.72 -42.78
C GLY A 225 2.61 10.78 -42.87
N TYR A 226 1.89 10.55 -41.79
CA TYR A 226 0.44 10.76 -41.75
C TYR A 226 0.10 12.24 -41.76
N ASP A 227 -0.88 12.63 -42.55
CA ASP A 227 -1.34 14.01 -42.53
C ASP A 227 -2.24 14.32 -41.32
N ARG A 228 -2.36 15.60 -41.03
CA ARG A 228 -3.12 16.07 -39.89
C ARG A 228 -4.60 15.65 -39.93
N ALA A 229 -5.23 15.68 -41.10
CA ALA A 229 -6.65 15.37 -41.24
C ALA A 229 -6.94 13.90 -40.95
N ALA A 230 -6.07 13.00 -41.41
CA ALA A 230 -6.16 11.57 -41.11
C ALA A 230 -6.05 11.31 -39.59
N ILE A 231 -5.09 11.98 -38.92
CA ILE A 231 -4.91 11.86 -37.48
C ILE A 231 -6.14 12.39 -36.73
N GLU A 232 -6.62 13.60 -37.05
CA GLU A 232 -7.78 14.22 -36.39
C GLU A 232 -9.07 13.38 -36.54
N ALA A 233 -9.22 12.68 -37.69
CA ALA A 233 -10.39 11.83 -37.91
C ALA A 233 -10.50 10.64 -36.94
N VAL A 234 -9.36 10.07 -36.52
CA VAL A 234 -9.35 8.87 -35.66
C VAL A 234 -9.08 9.22 -34.18
N LEU A 235 -8.53 10.40 -33.89
CA LEU A 235 -8.07 10.81 -32.57
C LEU A 235 -9.14 10.74 -31.47
N PRO A 236 -10.41 11.12 -31.68
CA PRO A 236 -11.44 11.00 -30.65
C PRO A 236 -11.65 9.56 -30.17
N GLY A 237 -11.63 8.57 -31.07
CA GLY A 237 -11.74 7.16 -30.70
C GLY A 237 -10.51 6.62 -29.99
N VAL A 238 -9.32 7.12 -30.34
CA VAL A 238 -8.06 6.74 -29.68
C VAL A 238 -8.02 7.24 -28.24
N LEU A 239 -8.49 8.46 -28.00
CA LEU A 239 -8.42 9.13 -26.71
C LEU A 239 -9.67 8.92 -25.83
N ALA A 240 -10.69 8.20 -26.32
CA ALA A 240 -11.95 8.00 -25.58
C ALA A 240 -11.77 7.29 -24.24
N GLU A 241 -10.77 6.43 -24.13
CA GLU A 241 -10.50 5.62 -22.96
C GLU A 241 -9.02 5.64 -22.60
N LEU A 242 -8.73 5.91 -21.33
CA LEU A 242 -7.39 5.76 -20.76
C LEU A 242 -7.13 4.29 -20.39
N PRO A 243 -5.86 3.87 -20.29
CA PRO A 243 -5.53 2.57 -19.72
C PRO A 243 -6.08 2.41 -18.32
N ASP A 244 -6.34 1.16 -17.90
CA ASP A 244 -6.80 0.85 -16.54
C ASP A 244 -5.94 1.52 -15.47
N ARG A 245 -6.59 1.91 -14.39
CA ARG A 245 -5.94 2.60 -13.28
C ARG A 245 -5.23 3.90 -13.69
N ARG A 246 -5.73 4.58 -14.72
CA ARG A 246 -5.30 5.93 -15.13
C ARG A 246 -6.50 6.85 -15.07
N PHE A 247 -6.81 7.33 -13.86
CA PHE A 247 -8.01 8.09 -13.53
C PHE A 247 -9.30 7.34 -13.96
N GLU A 248 -9.32 6.03 -13.70
CA GLU A 248 -10.43 5.14 -14.04
C GLU A 248 -11.62 5.39 -13.09
N LEU A 249 -12.81 5.54 -13.66
CA LEU A 249 -14.07 5.65 -12.91
C LEU A 249 -14.52 4.26 -12.44
N LEU A 250 -14.50 4.01 -11.14
CA LEU A 250 -14.98 2.74 -10.54
C LEU A 250 -16.47 2.77 -10.23
N ALA A 251 -16.97 3.92 -9.76
CA ALA A 251 -18.36 4.17 -9.42
C ALA A 251 -18.61 5.70 -9.47
N PRO A 252 -19.87 6.18 -9.51
CA PRO A 252 -20.14 7.61 -9.49
C PRO A 252 -19.38 8.35 -8.38
N GLY A 253 -18.56 9.32 -8.76
CA GLY A 253 -17.70 10.08 -7.85
C GLY A 253 -16.49 9.32 -7.27
N VAL A 254 -16.21 8.09 -7.72
CA VAL A 254 -15.08 7.29 -7.20
C VAL A 254 -14.15 6.91 -8.34
N TYR A 255 -12.90 7.34 -8.23
CA TYR A 255 -11.85 7.11 -9.22
C TYR A 255 -10.70 6.33 -8.62
N THR A 256 -9.94 5.64 -9.47
CA THR A 256 -8.66 5.01 -9.09
C THR A 256 -7.55 5.42 -10.04
N ASP A 257 -6.34 5.58 -9.51
CA ASP A 257 -5.15 5.84 -10.30
C ASP A 257 -3.95 5.05 -9.75
N TYR A 258 -3.07 4.65 -10.65
CA TYR A 258 -1.84 3.90 -10.33
C TYR A 258 -0.76 4.77 -9.67
N ALA A 259 -0.97 6.09 -9.64
CA ALA A 259 -0.04 7.07 -9.12
C ALA A 259 0.47 6.71 -7.72
N HIS A 260 1.78 6.69 -7.58
CA HIS A 260 2.49 6.33 -6.34
C HIS A 260 3.77 7.16 -6.12
N HIS A 261 4.18 7.95 -7.10
CA HIS A 261 5.22 8.97 -7.00
C HIS A 261 4.55 10.35 -6.75
N PRO A 262 5.14 11.24 -5.91
CA PRO A 262 4.52 12.55 -5.58
C PRO A 262 4.07 13.35 -6.80
N THR A 263 4.86 13.38 -7.87
CA THR A 263 4.52 14.08 -9.13
C THR A 263 3.28 13.47 -9.80
N GLU A 264 3.17 12.13 -9.88
CA GLU A 264 2.01 11.45 -10.45
C GLU A 264 0.76 11.70 -9.59
N MET A 265 0.93 11.60 -8.27
CA MET A 265 -0.16 11.83 -7.30
C MET A 265 -0.70 13.25 -7.42
N LYS A 266 0.17 14.25 -7.51
CA LYS A 266 -0.23 15.64 -7.72
C LYS A 266 -1.07 15.79 -8.98
N ASN A 267 -0.66 15.18 -10.09
CA ASN A 267 -1.41 15.21 -11.34
C ASN A 267 -2.78 14.53 -11.21
N ALA A 268 -2.84 13.34 -10.59
CA ALA A 268 -4.11 12.62 -10.38
C ALA A 268 -5.06 13.38 -9.46
N ILE A 269 -4.53 13.99 -8.39
CA ILE A 269 -5.31 14.82 -7.46
C ILE A 269 -5.84 16.09 -8.16
N GLN A 270 -5.05 16.73 -9.01
CA GLN A 270 -5.52 17.86 -9.81
C GLN A 270 -6.65 17.47 -10.77
N MET A 271 -6.53 16.32 -11.45
CA MET A 271 -7.62 15.79 -12.30
C MET A 271 -8.90 15.53 -11.48
N ALA A 272 -8.75 14.93 -10.29
CA ALA A 272 -9.88 14.70 -9.40
C ALA A 272 -10.51 16.02 -8.94
N ARG A 273 -9.70 17.05 -8.69
CA ARG A 273 -10.17 18.38 -8.32
C ARG A 273 -10.96 19.06 -9.44
N GLU A 274 -10.58 18.85 -10.71
CA GLU A 274 -11.30 19.41 -11.87
C GLU A 274 -12.74 18.90 -11.97
N VAL A 275 -13.01 17.65 -11.53
CA VAL A 275 -14.33 17.04 -11.58
C VAL A 275 -15.09 17.09 -10.25
N CYS A 276 -14.42 17.45 -9.16
CA CYS A 276 -14.97 17.51 -7.80
C CYS A 276 -15.67 18.84 -7.55
N ARG A 277 -16.94 18.81 -7.11
CA ARG A 277 -17.69 20.00 -6.69
C ARG A 277 -17.80 20.13 -5.17
N GLY A 278 -17.67 19.01 -4.45
CA GLY A 278 -17.65 18.94 -3.00
C GLY A 278 -16.25 18.74 -2.43
N LYS A 279 -16.09 17.82 -1.49
CA LYS A 279 -14.81 17.46 -0.89
C LYS A 279 -14.10 16.40 -1.71
N LEU A 280 -12.80 16.59 -1.90
CA LEU A 280 -11.91 15.60 -2.49
C LEU A 280 -11.23 14.78 -1.38
N ARG A 281 -11.55 13.50 -1.30
CA ARG A 281 -10.90 12.54 -0.40
C ARG A 281 -9.93 11.67 -1.17
N VAL A 282 -8.72 11.56 -0.66
CA VAL A 282 -7.65 10.75 -1.25
C VAL A 282 -7.34 9.57 -0.32
N LEU A 283 -7.52 8.36 -0.81
CA LEU A 283 -7.07 7.13 -0.16
C LEU A 283 -5.75 6.74 -0.81
N PHE A 284 -4.66 6.80 -0.06
CA PHE A 284 -3.34 6.55 -0.60
C PHE A 284 -2.67 5.34 0.05
N GLN A 285 -2.23 4.40 -0.79
CA GLN A 285 -1.41 3.28 -0.35
C GLN A 285 0.06 3.51 -0.76
N PRO A 286 0.96 3.75 0.20
CA PRO A 286 2.40 3.83 -0.09
C PRO A 286 2.89 2.51 -0.70
N HIS A 287 3.80 2.61 -1.69
CA HIS A 287 4.34 1.48 -2.41
C HIS A 287 5.86 1.42 -2.24
N ARG A 288 6.36 0.38 -1.56
CA ARG A 288 7.74 0.14 -1.12
C ARG A 288 8.21 1.08 0.00
N TYR A 289 8.88 0.49 0.98
CA TYR A 289 9.46 1.22 2.11
C TYR A 289 10.62 2.12 1.67
N SER A 290 11.47 1.65 0.76
CA SER A 290 12.61 2.41 0.23
C SER A 290 12.18 3.70 -0.47
N ARG A 291 11.14 3.63 -1.33
CA ARG A 291 10.58 4.80 -2.02
C ARG A 291 9.94 5.77 -1.04
N THR A 292 9.12 5.28 -0.10
CA THR A 292 8.47 6.12 0.90
C THR A 292 9.51 6.91 1.68
N LYS A 293 10.59 6.24 2.13
CA LYS A 293 11.70 6.90 2.82
C LYS A 293 12.41 7.95 1.96
N ALA A 294 12.72 7.60 0.71
CA ALA A 294 13.45 8.51 -0.19
C ALA A 294 12.66 9.79 -0.50
N LEU A 295 11.33 9.69 -0.61
CA LEU A 295 10.45 10.78 -1.02
C LEU A 295 9.60 11.35 0.14
N ILE A 296 9.95 11.04 1.39
CA ILE A 296 9.14 11.39 2.57
C ILE A 296 8.82 12.88 2.67
N ASN A 297 9.74 13.74 2.24
CA ASN A 297 9.59 15.18 2.28
C ASN A 297 8.76 15.76 1.10
N ASP A 298 8.59 15.00 0.02
CA ASP A 298 7.90 15.44 -1.18
C ASP A 298 6.40 15.10 -1.14
N PHE A 299 6.04 14.00 -0.47
CA PHE A 299 4.66 13.54 -0.35
C PHE A 299 3.68 14.59 0.20
N PRO A 300 3.99 15.34 1.29
CA PRO A 300 3.04 16.30 1.84
C PRO A 300 2.55 17.31 0.80
N SER A 301 3.45 17.78 -0.06
CA SER A 301 3.11 18.76 -1.11
C SER A 301 2.17 18.19 -2.17
N ALA A 302 2.22 16.88 -2.41
CA ALA A 302 1.36 16.21 -3.37
C ALA A 302 -0.12 16.14 -2.92
N PHE A 303 -0.36 16.15 -1.60
CA PHE A 303 -1.72 16.11 -1.04
C PHE A 303 -2.36 17.49 -0.83
N ALA A 304 -1.67 18.59 -1.16
CA ALA A 304 -2.12 19.95 -0.83
C ALA A 304 -3.52 20.30 -1.37
N ASP A 305 -3.90 19.74 -2.52
CA ASP A 305 -5.20 19.99 -3.15
C ASP A 305 -6.32 19.03 -2.69
N ALA A 306 -6.03 18.08 -1.78
CA ALA A 306 -7.03 17.21 -1.17
C ALA A 306 -7.63 17.86 0.08
N ASP A 307 -8.95 17.74 0.28
CA ASP A 307 -9.60 18.17 1.52
C ASP A 307 -9.35 17.20 2.67
N GLU A 308 -9.15 15.92 2.34
CA GLU A 308 -8.89 14.86 3.29
C GLU A 308 -8.03 13.78 2.64
N THR A 309 -7.00 13.35 3.35
CA THR A 309 -6.12 12.25 2.93
C THR A 309 -6.15 11.12 3.96
N ILE A 310 -6.29 9.88 3.50
CA ILE A 310 -6.25 8.69 4.34
C ILE A 310 -5.12 7.81 3.87
N ILE A 311 -4.12 7.62 4.71
CA ILE A 311 -2.95 6.77 4.41
C ILE A 311 -3.29 5.34 4.82
N CYS A 312 -3.21 4.43 3.86
CA CYS A 312 -3.38 2.99 4.02
C CYS A 312 -2.05 2.32 4.41
N PRO A 313 -2.08 1.07 4.91
CA PRO A 313 -0.85 0.31 5.17
C PRO A 313 0.02 0.18 3.93
N THR A 314 1.34 0.28 4.11
CA THR A 314 2.32 0.22 3.03
C THR A 314 2.29 -1.13 2.31
N TYR A 315 2.23 -1.10 0.98
CA TYR A 315 2.44 -2.27 0.15
C TYR A 315 3.95 -2.52 -0.03
N ALA A 316 4.42 -3.61 0.55
CA ALA A 316 5.85 -3.90 0.65
C ALA A 316 6.53 -4.23 -0.68
N ALA A 317 5.81 -4.79 -1.67
CA ALA A 317 6.36 -5.25 -2.96
C ALA A 317 7.63 -6.11 -2.78
N PHE A 318 7.59 -7.05 -1.83
CA PHE A 318 8.68 -7.96 -1.44
C PHE A 318 9.86 -7.31 -0.71
N GLU A 319 9.82 -6.03 -0.40
CA GLU A 319 10.84 -5.37 0.44
C GLU A 319 10.65 -5.71 1.92
N SER A 320 11.75 -5.75 2.66
CA SER A 320 11.73 -5.73 4.12
C SER A 320 11.46 -4.32 4.63
N PRO A 321 10.78 -4.15 5.78
CA PRO A 321 10.58 -2.83 6.38
C PRO A 321 11.88 -2.07 6.60
N VAL A 322 11.84 -0.76 6.34
CA VAL A 322 12.97 0.17 6.49
C VAL A 322 12.57 1.28 7.44
N GLU A 323 13.38 1.58 8.44
CA GLU A 323 13.13 2.68 9.39
C GLU A 323 13.02 4.02 8.64
N GLY A 324 11.94 4.75 8.87
CA GLY A 324 11.63 6.02 8.19
C GLY A 324 10.89 5.84 6.85
N GLY A 325 10.35 4.66 6.55
CA GLY A 325 9.76 4.37 5.24
C GLY A 325 8.37 3.74 5.26
N ASP A 326 7.70 3.63 6.39
CA ASP A 326 6.35 3.06 6.43
C ASP A 326 5.23 4.13 6.41
N GLU A 327 3.99 3.65 6.45
CA GLU A 327 2.82 4.54 6.45
C GLU A 327 2.72 5.43 7.69
N ALA A 328 3.29 5.02 8.84
CA ALA A 328 3.27 5.82 10.06
C ALA A 328 4.31 6.96 9.97
N ASP A 329 5.48 6.71 9.35
CA ASP A 329 6.47 7.75 9.04
C ASP A 329 5.85 8.80 8.09
N LEU A 330 5.18 8.34 7.03
CA LEU A 330 4.52 9.21 6.06
C LEU A 330 3.39 10.03 6.72
N TYR A 331 2.57 9.38 7.55
CA TYR A 331 1.54 10.08 8.33
C TYR A 331 2.15 11.18 9.20
N ALA A 332 3.22 10.88 9.92
CA ALA A 332 3.89 11.85 10.79
C ALA A 332 4.44 13.05 9.99
N ALA A 333 5.04 12.82 8.81
CA ALA A 333 5.53 13.86 7.92
C ALA A 333 4.38 14.75 7.40
N CYS A 334 3.28 14.15 6.91
CA CYS A 334 2.10 14.87 6.45
C CYS A 334 1.45 15.67 7.60
N ARG A 335 1.36 15.08 8.79
CA ARG A 335 0.81 15.73 9.98
C ARG A 335 1.62 16.96 10.38
N ALA A 336 2.96 16.83 10.36
CA ALA A 336 3.88 17.94 10.66
C ALA A 336 3.79 19.07 9.62
N ALA A 337 3.52 18.74 8.36
CA ALA A 337 3.31 19.72 7.27
C ALA A 337 1.90 20.37 7.29
N GLY A 338 1.03 20.01 8.25
CA GLY A 338 -0.31 20.58 8.38
C GLY A 338 -1.35 20.03 7.40
N ILE A 339 -1.06 18.91 6.74
CA ILE A 339 -2.04 18.23 5.87
C ILE A 339 -3.15 17.61 6.74
N ASN A 340 -4.40 17.73 6.27
CA ASN A 340 -5.53 17.04 6.90
C ASN A 340 -5.47 15.55 6.56
N VAL A 341 -4.72 14.81 7.34
CA VAL A 341 -4.38 13.41 7.12
C VAL A 341 -4.87 12.51 8.24
N TYR A 342 -5.27 11.29 7.88
CA TYR A 342 -5.64 10.20 8.78
C TYR A 342 -4.82 8.95 8.44
N LEU A 343 -4.69 8.04 9.40
CA LEU A 343 -4.02 6.76 9.24
C LEU A 343 -5.04 5.64 9.45
N SER A 344 -5.19 4.76 8.47
CA SER A 344 -6.07 3.61 8.57
C SER A 344 -5.33 2.32 8.95
N ARG A 345 -6.07 1.36 9.49
CA ARG A 345 -5.55 0.02 9.81
C ARG A 345 -5.56 -0.91 8.59
N SER A 346 -6.43 -0.62 7.62
CA SER A 346 -6.54 -1.36 6.36
C SER A 346 -7.12 -0.47 5.25
N CYS A 347 -6.98 -0.91 4.00
CA CYS A 347 -7.61 -0.23 2.86
C CYS A 347 -9.14 -0.27 2.95
N GLU A 348 -9.73 -1.35 3.48
CA GLU A 348 -11.18 -1.47 3.68
C GLU A 348 -11.70 -0.47 4.72
N GLU A 349 -10.95 -0.21 5.80
CA GLU A 349 -11.29 0.83 6.77
C GLU A 349 -11.29 2.21 6.11
N ALA A 350 -10.24 2.52 5.34
CA ALA A 350 -10.15 3.79 4.60
C ALA A 350 -11.33 3.99 3.65
N TRP A 351 -11.67 2.97 2.87
CA TRP A 351 -12.83 2.99 1.97
C TRP A 351 -14.15 3.14 2.73
N THR A 352 -14.33 2.39 3.83
CA THR A 352 -15.54 2.44 4.65
C THR A 352 -15.77 3.86 5.17
N HIS A 353 -14.72 4.51 5.69
CA HIS A 353 -14.79 5.90 6.11
C HIS A 353 -15.19 6.83 4.96
N ALA A 354 -14.48 6.74 3.84
CA ALA A 354 -14.77 7.56 2.67
C ALA A 354 -16.23 7.40 2.21
N LYS A 355 -16.71 6.15 2.10
CA LYS A 355 -18.09 5.86 1.68
C LYS A 355 -19.13 6.40 2.64
N LEU A 356 -18.93 6.28 3.95
CA LEU A 356 -19.90 6.72 4.97
C LEU A 356 -19.89 8.24 5.19
N SER A 357 -18.76 8.92 4.88
CA SER A 357 -18.60 10.36 5.11
C SER A 357 -18.80 11.22 3.86
N SER A 358 -18.93 10.61 2.66
CA SER A 358 -19.08 11.34 1.40
C SER A 358 -20.52 11.77 1.12
N ALA A 359 -20.68 13.00 0.63
CA ALA A 359 -21.90 13.53 0.02
C ALA A 359 -21.89 13.27 -1.50
N GLU A 360 -23.01 13.60 -2.19
CA GLU A 360 -23.21 13.33 -3.61
C GLU A 360 -22.20 14.06 -4.53
N ASP A 361 -21.80 15.28 -4.16
CA ASP A 361 -20.86 16.11 -4.93
C ASP A 361 -19.37 15.83 -4.59
N ASP A 362 -19.12 14.94 -3.61
CA ASP A 362 -17.77 14.59 -3.19
C ASP A 362 -17.11 13.61 -4.17
N VAL A 363 -15.79 13.68 -4.25
CA VAL A 363 -14.97 12.73 -5.02
C VAL A 363 -14.06 11.96 -4.09
N VAL A 364 -13.99 10.64 -4.31
CA VAL A 364 -13.04 9.75 -3.67
C VAL A 364 -12.04 9.26 -4.71
N LEU A 365 -10.75 9.48 -4.45
CA LEU A 365 -9.67 9.05 -5.33
C LEU A 365 -8.80 7.99 -4.61
N LEU A 366 -8.76 6.79 -5.17
CA LEU A 366 -7.89 5.71 -4.70
C LEU A 366 -6.56 5.79 -5.44
N LEU A 367 -5.46 6.00 -4.72
CA LEU A 367 -4.10 6.13 -5.28
C LEU A 367 -3.19 5.01 -4.77
N GLY A 368 -2.46 4.39 -5.69
CA GLY A 368 -1.41 3.44 -5.34
C GLY A 368 -1.17 2.36 -6.38
N ALA A 369 0.06 1.86 -6.43
CA ALA A 369 0.48 0.77 -7.33
C ALA A 369 0.31 -0.63 -6.71
N GLY A 370 -0.06 -0.71 -5.43
CA GLY A 370 -0.23 -1.94 -4.67
C GLY A 370 -1.62 -2.56 -4.76
N ASP A 371 -1.99 -3.26 -3.70
CA ASP A 371 -3.23 -4.03 -3.60
C ASP A 371 -4.47 -3.20 -3.23
N ILE A 372 -4.35 -1.88 -3.10
CA ILE A 372 -5.51 -0.99 -2.93
C ILE A 372 -6.57 -1.21 -4.03
N ILE A 373 -6.15 -1.64 -5.22
CA ILE A 373 -7.06 -1.96 -6.33
C ILE A 373 -7.99 -3.14 -6.00
N ALA A 374 -7.64 -3.99 -5.04
CA ALA A 374 -8.51 -5.08 -4.58
C ALA A 374 -9.81 -4.56 -3.96
N LEU A 375 -9.90 -3.27 -3.63
CA LEU A 375 -11.14 -2.61 -3.23
C LEU A 375 -12.15 -2.44 -4.38
N SER A 376 -11.74 -2.53 -5.65
CA SER A 376 -12.60 -2.22 -6.81
C SER A 376 -13.94 -2.97 -6.81
N PRO A 377 -14.04 -4.28 -6.50
CA PRO A 377 -15.32 -4.95 -6.39
C PRO A 377 -16.21 -4.38 -5.28
N MET A 378 -15.62 -4.10 -4.11
CA MET A 378 -16.34 -3.51 -2.98
C MET A 378 -16.85 -2.11 -3.31
N VAL A 379 -16.04 -1.30 -4.01
CA VAL A 379 -16.39 0.05 -4.47
C VAL A 379 -17.53 -0.01 -5.48
N ARG A 380 -17.42 -0.84 -6.53
CA ARG A 380 -18.44 -0.98 -7.58
C ARG A 380 -19.79 -1.46 -7.06
N GLU A 381 -19.79 -2.31 -6.03
CA GLU A 381 -20.99 -2.80 -5.36
C GLU A 381 -21.48 -1.85 -4.24
N GLY A 382 -20.76 -0.79 -3.92
CA GLY A 382 -21.07 0.15 -2.85
C GLY A 382 -21.01 -0.46 -1.45
N ARG A 383 -20.34 -1.60 -1.29
CA ARG A 383 -20.19 -2.29 0.01
C ARG A 383 -19.17 -1.60 0.89
N VAL A 384 -19.33 -1.74 2.20
CA VAL A 384 -18.38 -1.31 3.24
C VAL A 384 -17.86 -2.54 4.02
N ALA A 385 -16.85 -2.35 4.84
CA ALA A 385 -16.33 -3.42 5.70
C ALA A 385 -17.44 -3.99 6.60
N GLN A 386 -17.31 -5.27 6.96
CA GLN A 386 -18.25 -5.93 7.87
C GLN A 386 -18.22 -5.25 9.26
N GLU A 387 -19.37 -5.30 9.95
CA GLU A 387 -19.51 -4.81 11.30
C GLU A 387 -18.53 -5.52 12.24
N ARG A 388 -17.74 -4.75 12.98
CA ARG A 388 -16.85 -5.25 14.02
C ARG A 388 -17.37 -4.82 15.38
N ARG A 389 -17.59 -5.75 16.28
CA ARG A 389 -17.98 -5.46 17.66
C ARG A 389 -16.77 -5.33 18.56
N ILE A 390 -16.68 -4.22 19.27
CA ILE A 390 -15.61 -3.95 20.24
C ILE A 390 -16.27 -3.83 21.60
N TYR A 391 -15.95 -4.77 22.50
CA TYR A 391 -16.47 -4.78 23.85
C TYR A 391 -15.66 -3.85 24.76
N LEU A 392 -16.34 -2.89 25.38
CA LEU A 392 -15.73 -1.87 26.23
C LEU A 392 -16.15 -2.04 27.69
N GLY A 393 -15.17 -1.99 28.61
CA GLY A 393 -15.42 -1.55 29.97
C GLY A 393 -15.58 -0.02 30.01
N MET A 394 -14.74 0.69 30.79
CA MET A 394 -14.69 2.17 30.71
C MET A 394 -13.94 2.70 29.50
N GLY A 395 -13.42 1.83 28.63
CA GLY A 395 -12.66 2.21 27.42
C GLY A 395 -11.24 2.71 27.69
N THR A 396 -10.68 2.48 28.86
CA THR A 396 -9.39 3.02 29.29
C THR A 396 -8.18 2.37 28.61
N ASN A 397 -8.31 1.13 28.16
CA ASN A 397 -7.29 0.42 27.37
C ASN A 397 -7.81 0.10 25.96
N THR A 398 -8.54 1.05 25.35
CA THR A 398 -9.13 0.88 24.04
C THR A 398 -8.85 2.11 23.21
N TRP A 399 -8.31 1.88 22.02
CA TRP A 399 -8.16 2.89 20.99
C TRP A 399 -9.43 2.93 20.14
N ARG A 400 -9.87 4.12 19.76
CA ARG A 400 -10.98 4.32 18.80
C ARG A 400 -10.45 5.08 17.61
N SER A 401 -10.79 4.64 16.41
CA SER A 401 -10.41 5.31 15.19
C SER A 401 -11.00 6.72 15.09
N ASP A 402 -10.25 7.66 14.53
CA ASP A 402 -10.78 8.95 14.08
C ASP A 402 -11.63 8.80 12.80
N LEU A 403 -11.47 7.67 12.10
CA LEU A 403 -12.21 7.34 10.90
C LEU A 403 -13.60 6.77 11.25
N GLN A 404 -14.60 7.09 10.42
CA GLN A 404 -15.87 6.39 10.47
C GLN A 404 -15.65 4.96 9.97
N CYS A 405 -15.75 4.01 10.87
CA CYS A 405 -15.64 2.59 10.55
C CYS A 405 -16.89 1.87 11.06
N ASN A 406 -17.17 0.70 10.49
CA ASN A 406 -18.34 -0.09 10.88
C ASN A 406 -18.06 -0.86 12.19
N GLU A 407 -17.77 -0.11 13.26
CA GLU A 407 -17.48 -0.64 14.59
C GLU A 407 -18.62 -0.33 15.56
N VAL A 408 -19.14 -1.38 16.20
CA VAL A 408 -20.11 -1.26 17.27
C VAL A 408 -19.41 -1.45 18.61
N TYR A 409 -19.42 -0.41 19.42
CA TYR A 409 -18.85 -0.44 20.76
C TYR A 409 -19.89 -0.93 21.77
N VAL A 410 -19.71 -2.15 22.24
CA VAL A 410 -20.57 -2.77 23.24
C VAL A 410 -20.00 -2.51 24.63
N LYS A 411 -20.76 -1.80 25.47
CA LYS A 411 -20.36 -1.61 26.88
C LYS A 411 -20.51 -2.94 27.61
N THR A 412 -19.45 -3.37 28.28
CA THR A 412 -19.53 -4.44 29.26
C THR A 412 -19.86 -3.80 30.61
N GLU A 413 -21.13 -3.85 30.99
CA GLU A 413 -21.59 -3.34 32.27
C GLU A 413 -21.24 -4.38 33.35
N GLY A 414 -20.34 -4.39 34.03
CA GLY A 414 -20.16 -5.01 35.34
C GLY A 414 -20.31 -3.94 36.43
N PRO A 415 -20.24 -4.25 37.72
CA PRO A 415 -20.28 -3.25 38.76
C PRO A 415 -19.33 -2.12 38.44
N ALA A 416 -19.86 -0.93 38.15
CA ALA A 416 -19.08 0.25 37.83
C ALA A 416 -18.52 0.84 39.12
N GLY A 417 -17.26 1.28 39.12
CA GLY A 417 -16.67 1.94 40.25
C GLY A 417 -15.15 1.91 40.24
N ARG A 418 -14.53 2.25 41.31
CA ARG A 418 -13.08 2.04 41.53
C ARG A 418 -12.87 0.72 42.30
N PRO A 419 -13.18 -0.42 41.68
CA PRO A 419 -13.47 -1.65 42.40
C PRO A 419 -12.26 -2.22 43.13
N GLY A 420 -11.05 -2.00 42.59
CA GLY A 420 -9.85 -2.54 43.26
C GLY A 420 -9.61 -1.98 44.65
N ALA A 421 -9.84 -0.67 44.83
CA ALA A 421 -9.72 -0.05 46.14
C ALA A 421 -10.90 -0.45 47.07
N GLU A 422 -12.13 -0.46 46.54
CA GLU A 422 -13.34 -0.82 47.31
C GLU A 422 -13.40 -2.31 47.63
N LEU A 423 -12.97 -3.16 46.70
CA LEU A 423 -12.87 -4.59 46.93
C LEU A 423 -11.71 -4.97 47.86
N GLY A 424 -10.74 -4.06 48.10
CA GLY A 424 -9.57 -4.32 48.93
C GLY A 424 -8.60 -5.33 48.30
N ILE A 425 -8.53 -5.38 46.96
CA ILE A 425 -7.57 -6.18 46.20
C ILE A 425 -6.38 -5.27 45.85
N PRO A 426 -5.23 -5.37 46.58
CA PRO A 426 -4.15 -4.38 46.46
C PRO A 426 -3.64 -4.18 45.04
N TRP A 427 -3.30 -5.25 44.35
CA TRP A 427 -2.72 -5.19 43.02
C TRP A 427 -3.70 -4.73 41.94
N MET A 428 -5.03 -4.81 42.16
CA MET A 428 -6.05 -4.26 41.29
C MET A 428 -6.33 -2.77 41.54
N ALA A 429 -5.98 -2.25 42.70
CA ALA A 429 -6.28 -0.87 43.08
C ALA A 429 -5.64 0.12 42.10
N GLY A 430 -6.46 1.05 41.57
CA GLY A 430 -6.04 2.04 40.57
C GLY A 430 -5.86 1.52 39.15
N ILE A 431 -6.16 0.24 38.86
CA ILE A 431 -6.35 -0.19 37.46
C ILE A 431 -7.66 0.46 37.00
N PRO A 432 -7.63 1.30 35.95
CA PRO A 432 -8.83 1.92 35.42
C PRO A 432 -9.71 0.89 34.71
N GLY A 433 -11.02 1.08 34.72
CA GLY A 433 -11.96 0.21 34.02
C GLY A 433 -13.12 -0.29 34.87
N THR A 434 -13.97 -1.11 34.29
CA THR A 434 -15.03 -1.86 34.95
C THR A 434 -14.56 -3.28 35.28
N VAL A 435 -15.24 -3.96 36.19
CA VAL A 435 -14.95 -5.39 36.47
C VAL A 435 -15.12 -6.23 35.20
N GLY A 436 -16.16 -5.98 34.39
CA GLY A 436 -16.34 -6.67 33.14
C GLY A 436 -15.19 -6.46 32.14
N GLY A 437 -14.68 -5.23 32.04
CA GLY A 437 -13.48 -4.92 31.24
C GLY A 437 -12.22 -5.62 31.76
N TRP A 438 -12.07 -5.71 33.09
CA TRP A 438 -10.96 -6.44 33.71
C TRP A 438 -11.03 -7.93 33.42
N VAL A 439 -12.22 -8.52 33.48
CA VAL A 439 -12.45 -9.94 33.15
C VAL A 439 -12.17 -10.20 31.67
N LYS A 440 -12.67 -9.35 30.76
CA LYS A 440 -12.44 -9.48 29.31
C LYS A 440 -10.96 -9.51 28.97
N MET A 441 -10.18 -8.63 29.58
CA MET A 441 -8.74 -8.48 29.35
C MET A 441 -7.89 -9.39 30.26
N ASN A 442 -8.47 -10.13 31.18
CA ASN A 442 -7.74 -10.76 32.27
C ASN A 442 -6.75 -9.79 32.93
N ALA A 443 -7.26 -8.63 33.35
CA ALA A 443 -6.44 -7.54 33.86
C ALA A 443 -5.67 -7.97 35.10
N GLY A 444 -4.47 -7.44 35.27
CA GLY A 444 -3.62 -7.75 36.42
C GLY A 444 -2.40 -6.86 36.48
N ALA A 445 -1.68 -6.96 37.57
CA ALA A 445 -0.43 -6.26 37.82
C ALA A 445 0.40 -6.99 38.88
N PHE A 446 1.71 -6.72 38.88
CA PHE A 446 2.64 -7.25 39.91
C PHE A 446 2.66 -8.77 40.01
N GLY A 447 2.50 -9.46 38.89
CA GLY A 447 2.50 -10.92 38.80
C GLY A 447 1.13 -11.58 39.01
N HIS A 448 0.08 -10.82 39.32
CA HIS A 448 -1.28 -11.33 39.51
C HIS A 448 -2.22 -10.97 38.38
N SER A 449 -3.30 -11.73 38.25
CA SER A 449 -4.41 -11.47 37.31
C SER A 449 -5.77 -11.75 37.92
N ILE A 450 -6.82 -11.09 37.41
CA ILE A 450 -8.17 -11.22 37.99
C ILE A 450 -8.70 -12.66 37.88
N SER A 451 -8.28 -13.44 36.89
CA SER A 451 -8.66 -14.84 36.76
C SER A 451 -8.32 -15.70 37.97
N GLU A 452 -7.30 -15.34 38.76
CA GLU A 452 -6.97 -16.05 39.99
C GLU A 452 -8.12 -16.02 41.01
N LEU A 453 -8.92 -14.95 40.96
CA LEU A 453 -10.04 -14.72 41.88
C LEU A 453 -11.41 -15.07 41.27
N ILE A 454 -11.53 -15.31 39.95
CA ILE A 454 -12.80 -15.60 39.32
C ILE A 454 -13.26 -17.03 39.63
N LEU A 455 -14.53 -17.17 39.99
CA LEU A 455 -15.22 -18.45 40.07
C LEU A 455 -16.11 -18.66 38.87
N LYS A 456 -16.98 -17.67 38.57
CA LYS A 456 -17.91 -17.70 37.44
C LYS A 456 -18.06 -16.32 36.83
N VAL A 457 -18.40 -16.29 35.53
CA VAL A 457 -18.71 -15.07 34.77
C VAL A 457 -20.07 -15.22 34.12
N LYS A 458 -20.94 -14.23 34.26
CA LYS A 458 -22.21 -14.17 33.56
C LYS A 458 -22.04 -13.46 32.22
N VAL A 459 -22.27 -14.18 31.11
CA VAL A 459 -22.11 -13.68 29.75
C VAL A 459 -23.43 -13.88 29.01
N ASP A 460 -24.01 -12.80 28.49
CA ASP A 460 -25.29 -12.80 27.75
C ASP A 460 -26.42 -13.55 28.49
N GLY A 461 -26.48 -13.41 29.81
CA GLY A 461 -27.48 -14.04 30.67
C GLY A 461 -27.11 -15.42 31.22
N GLU A 462 -26.06 -16.05 30.73
CA GLU A 462 -25.63 -17.39 31.14
C GLU A 462 -24.36 -17.38 32.00
N TRP A 463 -24.33 -18.23 33.03
CA TRP A 463 -23.15 -18.41 33.88
C TRP A 463 -22.18 -19.41 33.28
N ARG A 464 -20.91 -19.02 33.15
CA ARG A 464 -19.79 -19.85 32.71
C ARG A 464 -18.78 -20.00 33.84
N ASP A 465 -18.22 -21.17 34.00
CA ASP A 465 -17.12 -21.39 34.95
C ASP A 465 -15.82 -20.71 34.44
N ALA A 466 -14.91 -20.38 35.36
CA ALA A 466 -13.66 -19.69 35.00
C ALA A 466 -12.84 -20.45 33.98
N GLU A 467 -12.85 -21.78 34.01
CA GLU A 467 -12.16 -22.67 33.08
C GLU A 467 -12.67 -22.55 31.65
N GLU A 468 -13.96 -22.22 31.48
CA GLU A 468 -14.61 -22.07 30.16
C GLU A 468 -14.31 -20.69 29.53
N CYS A 469 -13.78 -19.75 30.30
CA CYS A 469 -13.50 -18.39 29.86
C CYS A 469 -12.16 -18.22 29.14
N GLY A 470 -11.34 -19.27 29.01
CA GLY A 470 -10.08 -19.28 28.28
C GLY A 470 -9.11 -18.15 28.66
N PHE A 471 -8.96 -17.91 29.95
CA PHE A 471 -8.08 -16.86 30.47
C PHE A 471 -6.60 -17.14 30.14
N GLY A 472 -5.90 -16.14 29.68
CA GLY A 472 -4.45 -16.12 29.47
C GLY A 472 -3.88 -14.73 29.73
N TYR A 473 -2.60 -14.56 29.53
CA TYR A 473 -1.96 -13.26 29.76
C TYR A 473 -2.61 -12.16 28.89
N ARG A 474 -3.31 -11.22 29.53
CA ARG A 474 -4.03 -10.10 28.88
C ARG A 474 -5.04 -10.54 27.81
N LYS A 475 -5.73 -11.66 28.04
CA LYS A 475 -6.79 -12.14 27.14
C LYS A 475 -7.80 -13.05 27.85
N SER A 476 -9.01 -13.13 27.28
CA SER A 476 -9.98 -14.20 27.50
C SER A 476 -10.61 -14.61 26.16
N THR A 477 -11.24 -15.78 26.11
CA THR A 477 -12.03 -16.22 24.94
C THR A 477 -13.49 -15.80 25.03
N ILE A 478 -13.86 -15.04 26.06
CA ILE A 478 -15.25 -14.58 26.24
C ILE A 478 -15.65 -13.72 25.04
N ASP A 479 -16.68 -14.14 24.32
CA ASP A 479 -17.37 -13.38 23.29
C ASP A 479 -18.81 -13.15 23.76
N GLY A 480 -19.17 -11.89 24.00
CA GLY A 480 -20.45 -11.48 24.59
C GLY A 480 -20.32 -10.42 25.69
N GLU A 481 -21.47 -9.96 26.18
CA GLU A 481 -21.58 -8.95 27.23
C GLU A 481 -21.35 -9.58 28.62
N ILE A 482 -20.35 -9.10 29.33
CA ILE A 482 -20.09 -9.53 30.72
C ILE A 482 -20.97 -8.71 31.64
N GLN A 483 -21.95 -9.38 32.28
CA GLN A 483 -22.97 -8.77 33.10
C GLN A 483 -22.65 -8.86 34.59
N ASP A 484 -22.08 -9.98 35.03
CA ASP A 484 -21.77 -10.22 36.46
C ASP A 484 -20.59 -11.17 36.63
N VAL A 485 -19.98 -11.16 37.83
CA VAL A 485 -18.80 -11.98 38.14
C VAL A 485 -18.89 -12.46 39.59
N ILE A 486 -18.69 -13.75 39.79
CA ILE A 486 -18.54 -14.33 41.15
C ILE A 486 -17.04 -14.54 41.41
N LEU A 487 -16.56 -13.89 42.50
CA LEU A 487 -15.17 -14.02 42.95
C LEU A 487 -15.05 -15.07 44.04
N LYS A 488 -13.92 -15.77 44.05
CA LYS A 488 -13.51 -16.64 45.17
C LYS A 488 -13.33 -15.79 46.45
N PRO A 489 -13.50 -16.38 47.64
CA PRO A 489 -13.13 -15.70 48.88
C PRO A 489 -11.66 -15.27 48.86
N TYR A 490 -11.35 -14.03 49.21
CA TYR A 490 -10.00 -13.48 49.29
C TYR A 490 -9.84 -12.57 50.50
N ALA A 491 -8.60 -12.40 50.95
CA ALA A 491 -8.28 -11.46 52.02
C ALA A 491 -8.28 -10.03 51.49
N ARG A 492 -9.08 -9.15 52.09
CA ARG A 492 -9.13 -7.73 51.74
C ARG A 492 -8.04 -6.97 52.50
N ASP A 493 -7.26 -6.16 51.78
CA ASP A 493 -6.28 -5.24 52.32
C ASP A 493 -6.48 -3.84 51.74
N LEU A 494 -7.27 -3.03 52.45
CA LEU A 494 -7.59 -1.67 52.00
C LEU A 494 -6.39 -0.72 52.13
N THR A 495 -5.48 -0.97 53.09
CA THR A 495 -4.29 -0.13 53.29
C THR A 495 -3.31 -0.31 52.11
N ALA A 496 -2.95 -1.55 51.81
CA ALA A 496 -2.13 -1.85 50.66
C ALA A 496 -2.78 -1.39 49.32
N ALA A 497 -4.11 -1.51 49.20
CA ALA A 497 -4.83 -1.01 48.02
C ALA A 497 -4.68 0.52 47.87
N GLN A 498 -4.72 1.29 48.93
CA GLN A 498 -4.50 2.74 48.92
C GLN A 498 -3.07 3.10 48.52
N GLU A 499 -2.06 2.36 49.00
CA GLU A 499 -0.66 2.55 48.61
C GLU A 499 -0.44 2.27 47.11
N PHE A 500 -1.02 1.20 46.55
CA PHE A 500 -0.96 0.89 45.14
C PHE A 500 -1.66 1.96 44.28
N MET A 501 -2.79 2.49 44.72
CA MET A 501 -3.43 3.65 44.08
C MET A 501 -2.52 4.86 44.03
N ALA A 502 -1.86 5.21 45.14
CA ALA A 502 -0.95 6.35 45.22
C ALA A 502 0.25 6.20 44.28
N ARG A 503 0.77 4.98 44.11
CA ARG A 503 1.83 4.68 43.11
C ARG A 503 1.36 4.91 41.68
N ARG A 504 0.13 4.51 41.36
CA ARG A 504 -0.46 4.66 39.99
C ARG A 504 -0.91 6.09 39.70
N ALA A 505 -1.26 6.87 40.69
CA ALA A 505 -1.62 8.29 40.53
C ALA A 505 -0.48 9.16 39.97
N LYS A 506 0.74 8.63 39.88
CA LYS A 506 1.89 9.30 39.24
C LYS A 506 1.87 9.28 37.72
N PHE A 507 1.01 8.46 37.09
CA PHE A 507 0.86 8.46 35.65
C PHE A 507 0.21 9.77 35.16
N PRO A 508 0.71 10.38 34.07
CA PRO A 508 0.12 11.60 33.56
C PRO A 508 -1.29 11.35 33.01
N PRO A 509 -2.17 12.36 33.02
CA PRO A 509 -3.45 12.26 32.31
C PRO A 509 -3.24 12.04 30.82
N GLY A 510 -4.24 11.49 30.12
CA GLY A 510 -4.14 11.22 28.68
C GLY A 510 -3.34 9.96 28.33
N THR A 511 -3.22 9.01 29.27
CA THR A 511 -2.58 7.72 29.00
C THR A 511 -3.61 6.59 28.94
N ARG A 512 -3.31 5.54 28.15
CA ARG A 512 -4.14 4.33 28.06
C ARG A 512 -3.50 3.12 28.76
N GLY A 513 -2.48 3.32 29.59
CA GLY A 513 -1.67 2.27 30.19
C GLY A 513 -0.56 1.78 29.27
N SER A 514 -0.14 0.53 29.46
CA SER A 514 0.88 -0.09 28.60
C SER A 514 0.38 -0.26 27.16
N VAL A 515 1.19 0.16 26.20
CA VAL A 515 0.85 0.03 24.75
C VAL A 515 1.04 -1.42 24.29
N PHE A 516 2.12 -2.07 24.75
CA PHE A 516 2.49 -3.43 24.34
C PHE A 516 2.55 -4.39 25.52
N LYS A 517 2.24 -5.66 25.24
CA LYS A 517 2.43 -6.77 26.16
C LYS A 517 3.91 -7.06 26.35
N ASN A 518 4.29 -7.54 27.52
CA ASN A 518 5.63 -8.05 27.70
C ASN A 518 5.81 -9.35 26.90
N PRO A 519 6.88 -9.46 26.09
CA PRO A 519 7.23 -10.73 25.45
C PRO A 519 7.75 -11.75 26.47
N GLU A 520 7.78 -13.01 26.10
CA GLU A 520 8.31 -14.07 26.95
C GLU A 520 9.78 -13.80 27.31
N GLY A 521 10.09 -13.82 28.59
CA GLY A 521 11.44 -13.63 29.11
C GLY A 521 11.97 -12.20 29.13
N ASP A 522 11.16 -11.19 28.73
CA ASP A 522 11.61 -9.80 28.70
C ASP A 522 10.46 -8.80 28.99
N PHE A 523 10.80 -7.51 29.08
CA PHE A 523 9.85 -6.42 29.33
C PHE A 523 9.77 -5.48 28.14
N ALA A 524 8.56 -5.22 27.62
CA ALA A 524 8.33 -4.30 26.51
C ALA A 524 8.92 -2.91 26.79
N GLY A 525 8.78 -2.39 28.02
CA GLY A 525 9.34 -1.10 28.41
C GLY A 525 10.87 -1.05 28.28
N ARG A 526 11.58 -2.10 28.66
CA ARG A 526 13.04 -2.22 28.53
C ARG A 526 13.46 -2.26 27.04
N LEU A 527 12.77 -3.05 26.25
CA LEU A 527 13.05 -3.17 24.80
C LEU A 527 12.83 -1.84 24.08
N LEU A 528 11.74 -1.15 24.38
CA LEU A 528 11.43 0.16 23.81
C LEU A 528 12.46 1.22 24.21
N GLU A 529 12.92 1.21 25.47
CA GLU A 529 13.98 2.12 25.91
C GLU A 529 15.32 1.82 25.22
N ALA A 530 15.69 0.54 25.13
CA ALA A 530 16.89 0.10 24.42
C ALA A 530 16.85 0.42 22.92
N ALA A 531 15.65 0.41 22.32
CA ALA A 531 15.43 0.80 20.93
C ALA A 531 15.38 2.33 20.73
N GLY A 532 15.44 3.15 21.78
CA GLY A 532 15.39 4.61 21.70
C GLY A 532 13.99 5.16 21.42
N ALA A 533 12.93 4.43 21.82
CA ALA A 533 11.56 4.85 21.54
C ALA A 533 11.10 6.10 22.31
N LYS A 534 11.77 6.46 23.43
CA LYS A 534 11.42 7.65 24.24
C LYS A 534 11.47 8.98 23.49
N GLU A 535 12.22 9.04 22.40
CA GLU A 535 12.36 10.25 21.58
C GLU A 535 11.20 10.45 20.60
N LEU A 536 10.37 9.42 20.40
CA LEU A 536 9.32 9.44 19.40
C LEU A 536 8.15 10.34 19.81
N ARG A 537 7.69 11.11 18.81
CA ARG A 537 6.52 11.97 18.90
C ARG A 537 5.78 11.98 17.56
N VAL A 538 4.46 12.04 17.58
CA VAL A 538 3.63 12.21 16.39
C VAL A 538 2.48 13.14 16.75
N GLY A 539 2.36 14.28 16.08
CA GLY A 539 1.36 15.29 16.43
C GLY A 539 1.44 15.68 17.89
N GLY A 540 0.33 15.54 18.61
CA GLY A 540 0.27 15.77 20.06
C GLY A 540 0.65 14.56 20.93
N ALA A 541 0.82 13.36 20.35
CA ALA A 541 1.16 12.16 21.09
C ALA A 541 2.68 12.00 21.27
N TYR A 542 3.11 11.53 22.42
CA TYR A 542 4.52 11.29 22.72
C TYR A 542 4.73 10.13 23.68
N VAL A 543 5.90 9.50 23.63
CA VAL A 543 6.29 8.45 24.59
C VAL A 543 6.66 9.09 25.92
N TRP A 544 6.10 8.58 27.02
CA TRP A 544 6.36 9.12 28.35
C TRP A 544 7.82 8.89 28.78
N GLU A 545 8.47 9.96 29.24
CA GLU A 545 9.89 9.93 29.63
C GLU A 545 10.22 8.93 30.74
N ASN A 546 9.28 8.73 31.70
CA ASN A 546 9.48 7.83 32.81
C ASN A 546 9.18 6.36 32.51
N HIS A 547 8.46 6.07 31.39
CA HIS A 547 8.13 4.69 31.03
C HIS A 547 7.92 4.52 29.53
N ALA A 548 8.88 3.91 28.84
CA ALA A 548 8.89 3.80 27.38
C ALA A 548 7.70 3.04 26.77
N ASN A 549 6.97 2.23 27.53
CA ASN A 549 5.77 1.51 27.07
C ASN A 549 4.45 2.27 27.35
N VAL A 550 4.53 3.59 27.50
CA VAL A 550 3.37 4.44 27.76
C VAL A 550 3.37 5.61 26.79
N ILE A 551 2.27 5.80 26.08
CA ILE A 551 2.02 6.97 25.22
C ILE A 551 1.15 7.94 26.02
N VAL A 552 1.49 9.21 25.94
CA VAL A 552 0.71 10.35 26.45
C VAL A 552 0.07 11.05 25.28
N GLU A 553 -1.24 11.20 25.31
CA GLU A 553 -2.01 12.01 24.36
C GLU A 553 -2.06 13.45 24.89
N GLY A 554 -1.13 14.28 24.41
CA GLY A 554 -1.05 15.70 24.78
C GLY A 554 -2.05 16.57 24.03
N GLU A 555 -1.93 17.89 24.17
CA GLU A 555 -2.82 18.86 23.52
C GLU A 555 -2.77 18.73 22.00
N GLY A 556 -3.95 18.73 21.35
CA GLY A 556 -4.10 18.58 19.90
C GLY A 556 -3.83 17.18 19.35
N SER A 557 -3.67 16.17 20.23
CA SER A 557 -3.52 14.77 19.84
C SER A 557 -4.79 14.22 19.19
N ARG A 558 -4.61 13.45 18.13
CA ARG A 558 -5.66 12.65 17.48
C ARG A 558 -5.45 11.16 17.77
N ALA A 559 -6.49 10.35 17.63
CA ALA A 559 -6.34 8.90 17.75
C ALA A 559 -5.36 8.32 16.72
N CYS A 560 -5.31 8.88 15.51
CA CYS A 560 -4.30 8.51 14.50
C CYS A 560 -2.86 8.83 14.94
N ASP A 561 -2.63 9.90 15.72
CA ASP A 561 -1.29 10.20 16.24
C ASP A 561 -0.83 9.09 17.22
N PHE A 562 -1.75 8.59 18.07
CA PHE A 562 -1.48 7.44 18.93
C PHE A 562 -1.18 6.17 18.13
N LEU A 563 -1.99 5.88 17.11
CA LEU A 563 -1.81 4.69 16.26
C LEU A 563 -0.45 4.74 15.53
N ALA A 564 -0.13 5.88 14.93
CA ALA A 564 1.14 6.08 14.24
C ALA A 564 2.33 5.91 15.19
N LEU A 565 2.25 6.54 16.37
CA LEU A 565 3.31 6.45 17.38
C LEU A 565 3.50 5.01 17.87
N ALA A 566 2.41 4.28 18.11
CA ALA A 566 2.49 2.87 18.50
C ALA A 566 3.14 2.00 17.41
N ARG A 567 2.82 2.24 16.12
CA ARG A 567 3.46 1.56 14.99
C ARG A 567 4.96 1.85 14.92
N LEU A 568 5.35 3.11 15.02
CA LEU A 568 6.77 3.52 15.03
C LEU A 568 7.56 2.91 16.19
N MET A 569 6.97 2.85 17.39
CA MET A 569 7.56 2.17 18.54
C MET A 569 7.80 0.69 18.27
N ARG A 570 6.80 -0.02 17.76
CA ARG A 570 6.88 -1.45 17.40
C ARG A 570 7.91 -1.71 16.31
N GLN A 571 7.87 -0.91 15.24
CA GLN A 571 8.82 -1.00 14.11
C GLN A 571 10.25 -0.82 14.60
N ARG A 572 10.51 0.18 15.43
CA ARG A 572 11.85 0.47 15.96
C ARG A 572 12.44 -0.70 16.77
N VAL A 573 11.62 -1.33 17.62
CA VAL A 573 12.04 -2.53 18.37
C VAL A 573 12.30 -3.69 17.42
N LYS A 574 11.41 -3.91 16.44
CA LYS A 574 11.56 -4.99 15.46
C LYS A 574 12.84 -4.84 14.62
N LEU A 575 13.10 -3.64 14.12
CA LEU A 575 14.28 -3.38 13.26
C LEU A 575 15.60 -3.39 14.04
N ARG A 576 15.61 -2.87 15.27
CA ARG A 576 16.84 -2.73 16.05
C ARG A 576 17.18 -3.92 16.94
N LEU A 577 16.14 -4.64 17.41
CA LEU A 577 16.31 -5.72 18.39
C LEU A 577 15.74 -7.06 17.91
N GLY A 578 15.08 -7.13 16.74
CA GLY A 578 14.49 -8.35 16.17
C GLY A 578 13.21 -8.83 16.86
N VAL A 579 12.66 -8.09 17.84
CA VAL A 579 11.48 -8.50 18.62
C VAL A 579 10.23 -7.82 18.09
N ASP A 580 9.19 -8.59 17.77
CA ASP A 580 7.90 -8.07 17.31
C ASP A 580 6.91 -7.95 18.49
N LEU A 581 6.78 -6.74 19.04
CA LEU A 581 5.91 -6.46 20.18
C LEU A 581 4.43 -6.61 19.81
N GLN A 582 3.68 -7.24 20.71
CA GLN A 582 2.23 -7.42 20.56
C GLN A 582 1.46 -6.31 21.30
N PRO A 583 0.49 -5.64 20.65
CA PRO A 583 -0.32 -4.63 21.30
C PRO A 583 -1.05 -5.16 22.54
N GLU A 584 -1.10 -4.35 23.61
CA GLU A 584 -1.96 -4.55 24.77
C GLU A 584 -3.22 -3.67 24.68
N VAL A 585 -3.10 -2.50 24.06
CA VAL A 585 -4.24 -1.62 23.80
C VAL A 585 -5.15 -2.26 22.75
N CYS A 586 -6.44 -2.38 23.08
CA CYS A 586 -7.43 -2.93 22.16
C CYS A 586 -7.74 -1.93 21.02
N GLY A 587 -7.87 -2.43 19.81
CA GLY A 587 -8.31 -1.64 18.65
C GLY A 587 -7.18 -1.13 17.72
N ILE A 588 -5.92 -1.20 18.13
CA ILE A 588 -4.78 -0.78 17.31
C ILE A 588 -4.19 -1.93 16.50
#